data_14ac1a07decbbd15999018c8a291ac4f
#
_entry.id   14ac1a07decbbd15999018c8a291ac4f
#
_cell.length_a   1.000
_cell.length_b   1.000
_cell.length_c   1.000
_cell.angle_alpha   90.00
_cell.angle_beta   90.00
_cell.angle_gamma   90.00
#
_symmetry.space_group_name_H-M   'P 1'
#
loop_
_entity.id
_entity.type
_entity.pdbx_description
1 polymer ?
#
loop_
_entity_poly.entity_id
_entity_poly.type
_entity_poly.pdbx_seq_one_letter_code
_entity_poly.pdbx_strand_id
1 'polypeptide(L)'
;FSPNLFNTYRSHMFLAKPVLPLVKHADNRGSFTEIIRTHGGTGQTSFSTTVPGVLRGGHYHRRKVERFLVLSGKARISLRKMFTDEILNFDVTGDEPVAIDMPTMWTHNIENTGSEILLTNFWTDDHFDPNNPDTIVEAV
;
A
#
# COMPACT_ATOMS: atom_id res chain seq x y z
N PHE A 1 19.72 4.60 14.09
CA PHE A 1 19.40 3.61 15.12
C PHE A 1 20.09 2.30 14.77
N SER A 2 20.91 1.76 15.68
CA SER A 2 21.64 0.52 15.39
C SER A 2 20.70 -0.68 15.28
N PRO A 3 20.75 -1.50 14.20
CA PRO A 3 19.96 -2.73 14.09
C PRO A 3 20.17 -3.67 15.29
N ASN A 4 21.39 -3.75 15.82
CA ASN A 4 21.69 -4.58 16.99
C ASN A 4 20.95 -4.11 18.25
N LEU A 5 20.88 -2.80 18.48
CA LEU A 5 20.14 -2.25 19.61
C LEU A 5 18.62 -2.52 19.47
N PHE A 6 18.07 -2.37 18.27
CA PHE A 6 16.68 -2.69 18.01
C PHE A 6 16.40 -4.19 18.25
N ASN A 7 17.25 -5.07 17.72
CA ASN A 7 17.09 -6.51 17.90
C ASN A 7 17.17 -6.91 19.38
N THR A 8 18.11 -6.33 20.13
CA THR A 8 18.24 -6.56 21.57
C THR A 8 17.00 -6.11 22.32
N TYR A 9 16.52 -4.90 22.06
CA TYR A 9 15.28 -4.37 22.66
C TYR A 9 14.09 -5.29 22.36
N ARG A 10 13.86 -5.68 21.09
CA ARG A 10 12.76 -6.55 20.70
C ARG A 10 12.84 -7.94 21.35
N SER A 11 14.06 -8.48 21.48
CA SER A 11 14.28 -9.78 22.13
C SER A 11 13.91 -9.75 23.62
N HIS A 12 14.24 -8.66 24.33
CA HIS A 12 13.84 -8.49 25.72
C HIS A 12 12.34 -8.23 25.88
N MET A 13 11.77 -7.43 25.00
CA MET A 13 10.33 -7.08 25.07
C MET A 13 9.41 -8.21 24.61
N PHE A 14 9.92 -9.23 23.93
CA PHE A 14 9.10 -10.29 23.36
C PHE A 14 8.24 -11.00 24.41
N LEU A 15 8.82 -11.39 25.53
CA LEU A 15 8.08 -12.07 26.62
C LEU A 15 7.02 -11.18 27.28
N ALA A 16 7.27 -9.88 27.35
CA ALA A 16 6.34 -8.92 27.95
C ALA A 16 5.21 -8.52 26.97
N LYS A 17 5.52 -8.46 25.68
CA LYS A 17 4.58 -8.09 24.61
C LYS A 17 4.80 -8.96 23.36
N PRO A 18 4.43 -10.25 23.42
CA PRO A 18 4.62 -11.15 22.28
C PRO A 18 3.68 -10.85 21.10
N VAL A 19 2.54 -10.22 21.37
CA VAL A 19 1.55 -9.83 20.37
C VAL A 19 1.51 -8.31 20.26
N LEU A 20 1.58 -7.81 19.02
CA LEU A 20 1.41 -6.39 18.69
C LEU A 20 0.07 -6.23 17.96
N PRO A 21 -0.96 -5.69 18.62
CA PRO A 21 -2.23 -5.43 17.95
C PRO A 21 -2.05 -4.35 16.90
N LEU A 22 -2.63 -4.57 15.72
CA LEU A 22 -2.63 -3.61 14.62
C LEU A 22 -3.98 -2.89 14.55
N VAL A 23 -3.94 -1.61 14.17
CA VAL A 23 -5.15 -0.82 13.97
C VAL A 23 -5.71 -1.08 12.58
N LYS A 24 -6.92 -1.62 12.53
CA LYS A 24 -7.66 -1.85 11.29
C LYS A 24 -8.62 -0.68 11.04
N HIS A 25 -8.47 0.00 9.93
CA HIS A 25 -9.41 0.99 9.42
C HIS A 25 -10.32 0.33 8.39
N ALA A 26 -11.64 0.34 8.61
CA ALA A 26 -12.60 -0.34 7.75
C ALA A 26 -13.75 0.60 7.35
N ASP A 27 -14.23 0.44 6.11
CA ASP A 27 -15.42 1.09 5.56
C ASP A 27 -16.15 0.14 4.58
N ASN A 28 -17.13 0.64 3.81
CA ASN A 28 -17.90 -0.17 2.85
C ASN A 28 -17.09 -0.67 1.65
N ARG A 29 -15.90 -0.17 1.42
CA ARG A 29 -14.99 -0.61 0.34
C ARG A 29 -14.09 -1.77 0.75
N GLY A 30 -13.89 -1.97 2.07
CA GLY A 30 -13.00 -2.96 2.65
C GLY A 30 -12.21 -2.41 3.83
N SER A 31 -10.94 -2.79 3.97
CA SER A 31 -10.12 -2.33 5.09
C SER A 31 -8.70 -1.97 4.67
N PHE A 32 -8.02 -1.23 5.54
CA PHE A 32 -6.61 -0.88 5.45
C PHE A 32 -5.95 -1.07 6.81
N THR A 33 -4.75 -1.63 6.83
CA THR A 33 -3.98 -1.87 8.06
C THR A 33 -2.50 -1.60 7.78
N GLU A 34 -1.90 -0.68 8.53
CA GLU A 34 -0.45 -0.51 8.55
C GLU A 34 0.19 -1.68 9.30
N ILE A 35 1.17 -2.34 8.70
CA ILE A 35 1.85 -3.50 9.29
C ILE A 35 3.14 -3.07 9.96
N ILE A 36 3.98 -2.33 9.23
CA ILE A 36 5.30 -1.91 9.66
C ILE A 36 5.48 -0.43 9.34
N ARG A 37 5.87 0.31 10.38
CA ARG A 37 6.43 1.66 10.27
C ARG A 37 7.84 1.61 10.84
N THR A 38 8.82 1.97 10.03
CA THR A 38 10.21 1.91 10.46
C THR A 38 10.53 3.05 11.44
N HIS A 39 11.20 2.73 12.54
CA HIS A 39 11.66 3.74 13.51
C HIS A 39 13.13 4.11 13.21
N GLY A 40 13.37 5.37 12.90
CA GLY A 40 14.70 5.87 12.55
C GLY A 40 15.15 5.54 11.12
N GLY A 41 14.23 5.10 10.27
CA GLY A 41 14.40 4.90 8.84
C GLY A 41 13.21 5.48 8.08
N THR A 42 13.21 5.31 6.77
CA THR A 42 12.09 5.61 5.88
C THR A 42 11.43 4.31 5.43
N GLY A 43 10.16 4.40 5.06
CA GLY A 43 9.41 3.28 4.54
C GLY A 43 8.36 2.72 5.50
N GLN A 44 7.27 2.30 4.88
CA GLN A 44 6.08 1.80 5.54
C GLN A 44 5.52 0.63 4.74
N THR A 45 5.00 -0.38 5.42
CA THR A 45 4.29 -1.50 4.80
C THR A 45 2.89 -1.60 5.38
N SER A 46 1.92 -1.75 4.49
CA SER A 46 0.49 -1.82 4.83
C SER A 46 -0.19 -2.86 3.95
N PHE A 47 -1.37 -3.30 4.35
CA PHE A 47 -2.24 -4.08 3.47
C PHE A 47 -3.66 -3.52 3.46
N SER A 48 -4.38 -3.80 2.41
CA SER A 48 -5.81 -3.52 2.32
C SER A 48 -6.60 -4.73 1.83
N THR A 49 -7.86 -4.77 2.21
CA THR A 49 -8.88 -5.58 1.56
C THR A 49 -9.81 -4.67 0.76
N THR A 50 -10.26 -5.15 -0.40
CA THR A 50 -11.20 -4.42 -1.26
C THR A 50 -12.29 -5.37 -1.71
N VAL A 51 -13.55 -4.98 -1.53
CA VAL A 51 -14.70 -5.78 -1.98
C VAL A 51 -14.80 -5.80 -3.51
N PRO A 52 -15.46 -6.83 -4.11
CA PRO A 52 -15.61 -6.92 -5.57
C PRO A 52 -16.22 -5.67 -6.21
N GLY A 53 -15.70 -5.29 -7.38
CA GLY A 53 -16.17 -4.17 -8.18
C GLY A 53 -15.81 -2.79 -7.66
N VAL A 54 -15.05 -2.69 -6.58
CA VAL A 54 -14.66 -1.41 -5.98
C VAL A 54 -13.29 -0.97 -6.49
N LEU A 55 -13.23 0.31 -6.86
CA LEU A 55 -12.02 1.03 -7.25
C LEU A 55 -11.52 1.89 -6.09
N ARG A 56 -10.21 1.87 -5.83
CA ARG A 56 -9.51 2.68 -4.82
C ARG A 56 -8.34 3.42 -5.48
N GLY A 57 -7.88 4.50 -4.86
CA GLY A 57 -6.82 5.36 -5.41
C GLY A 57 -7.43 6.60 -6.07
N GLY A 58 -7.01 6.91 -7.31
CA GLY A 58 -7.35 8.16 -7.97
C GLY A 58 -6.56 9.32 -7.38
N HIS A 59 -5.26 9.13 -7.26
CA HIS A 59 -4.33 10.14 -6.76
C HIS A 59 -2.91 9.89 -7.26
N TYR A 60 -2.05 10.88 -7.09
CA TYR A 60 -0.61 10.77 -7.33
C TYR A 60 0.20 11.34 -6.17
N HIS A 61 1.50 11.05 -6.18
CA HIS A 61 2.48 11.51 -5.21
C HIS A 61 3.59 12.31 -5.88
N ARG A 62 4.15 13.27 -5.17
CA ARG A 62 5.29 14.09 -5.65
C ARG A 62 6.62 13.69 -5.05
N ARG A 63 6.60 13.05 -3.87
CA ARG A 63 7.81 12.81 -3.07
C ARG A 63 8.05 11.33 -2.79
N LYS A 64 7.03 10.49 -2.81
CA LYS A 64 7.15 9.07 -2.48
C LYS A 64 6.82 8.17 -3.67
N VAL A 65 7.46 7.02 -3.69
CA VAL A 65 7.14 5.90 -4.57
C VAL A 65 6.36 4.86 -3.76
N GLU A 66 5.35 4.26 -4.37
CA GLU A 66 4.66 3.13 -3.80
C GLU A 66 4.91 1.88 -4.65
N ARG A 67 4.82 0.71 -4.03
CA ARG A 67 4.84 -0.59 -4.69
C ARG A 67 3.64 -1.39 -4.25
N PHE A 68 2.86 -1.87 -5.22
CA PHE A 68 1.68 -2.69 -4.97
C PHE A 68 1.97 -4.14 -5.34
N LEU A 69 1.44 -5.05 -4.52
CA LEU A 69 1.49 -6.49 -4.73
C LEU A 69 0.13 -7.09 -4.39
N VAL A 70 -0.53 -7.70 -5.35
CA VAL A 70 -1.75 -8.48 -5.10
C VAL A 70 -1.35 -9.80 -4.47
N LEU A 71 -1.88 -10.08 -3.27
CA LEU A 71 -1.62 -11.30 -2.51
C LEU A 71 -2.71 -12.36 -2.72
N SER A 72 -3.95 -11.92 -2.99
CA SER A 72 -5.09 -12.81 -3.27
C SER A 72 -6.17 -12.04 -4.02
N GLY A 73 -6.84 -12.71 -4.94
CA GLY A 73 -7.86 -12.13 -5.80
C GLY A 73 -7.32 -11.64 -7.14
N LYS A 74 -8.14 -10.87 -7.86
CA LYS A 74 -7.82 -10.32 -9.19
C LYS A 74 -8.03 -8.82 -9.18
N ALA A 75 -7.10 -8.09 -9.77
CA ALA A 75 -7.18 -6.64 -9.85
C ALA A 75 -6.74 -6.09 -11.20
N ARG A 76 -7.25 -4.92 -11.54
CA ARG A 76 -6.68 -4.04 -12.54
C ARG A 76 -6.03 -2.86 -11.84
N ILE A 77 -4.74 -2.65 -12.10
CA ILE A 77 -3.99 -1.47 -11.67
C ILE A 77 -3.83 -0.58 -12.90
N SER A 78 -4.29 0.66 -12.82
CA SER A 78 -4.20 1.62 -13.91
C SER A 78 -3.34 2.80 -13.48
N LEU A 79 -2.43 3.23 -14.38
CA LEU A 79 -1.54 4.34 -14.18
C LEU A 79 -1.58 5.29 -15.37
N ARG A 80 -1.52 6.60 -15.09
CA ARG A 80 -1.35 7.64 -16.11
C ARG A 80 -0.30 8.64 -15.64
N LYS A 81 0.69 8.90 -16.47
CA LYS A 81 1.68 9.94 -16.20
C LYS A 81 1.00 11.31 -16.25
N MET A 82 1.30 12.16 -15.27
CA MET A 82 0.76 13.52 -15.24
C MET A 82 1.10 14.28 -16.51
N PHE A 83 0.12 15.07 -16.98
CA PHE A 83 0.19 15.88 -18.21
C PHE A 83 0.24 15.05 -19.50
N THR A 84 -0.18 13.78 -19.47
CA THR A 84 -0.39 12.93 -20.65
C THR A 84 -1.75 12.24 -20.57
N ASP A 85 -2.21 11.71 -21.70
CA ASP A 85 -3.49 10.97 -21.80
C ASP A 85 -3.27 9.45 -21.92
N GLU A 86 -2.01 8.98 -21.92
CA GLU A 86 -1.69 7.56 -22.04
C GLU A 86 -1.93 6.84 -20.71
N ILE A 87 -2.82 5.86 -20.75
CA ILE A 87 -3.14 5.01 -19.59
C ILE A 87 -2.48 3.63 -19.77
N LEU A 88 -1.72 3.23 -18.78
CA LEU A 88 -1.18 1.88 -18.67
C LEU A 88 -2.08 1.05 -17.74
N ASN A 89 -2.50 -0.12 -18.22
CA ASN A 89 -3.33 -1.05 -17.44
C ASN A 89 -2.58 -2.36 -17.22
N PHE A 90 -2.60 -2.83 -15.98
CA PHE A 90 -2.00 -4.10 -15.55
C PHE A 90 -3.08 -4.96 -14.90
N ASP A 91 -3.45 -6.06 -15.57
CA ASP A 91 -4.29 -7.08 -14.95
C ASP A 91 -3.38 -8.04 -14.16
N VAL A 92 -3.61 -8.13 -12.88
CA VAL A 92 -2.75 -8.83 -11.92
C VAL A 92 -3.56 -9.76 -11.02
N THR A 93 -2.94 -10.81 -10.53
CA THR A 93 -3.59 -11.80 -9.66
C THR A 93 -2.64 -12.26 -8.55
N GLY A 94 -3.20 -12.70 -7.42
CA GLY A 94 -2.43 -13.32 -6.35
C GLY A 94 -1.85 -14.69 -6.71
N ASP A 95 -2.38 -15.36 -7.74
CA ASP A 95 -1.87 -16.66 -8.21
C ASP A 95 -0.52 -16.53 -8.91
N GLU A 96 -0.29 -15.41 -9.59
CA GLU A 96 0.97 -15.06 -10.26
C GLU A 96 1.46 -13.69 -9.72
N PRO A 97 2.03 -13.66 -8.52
CA PRO A 97 2.35 -12.41 -7.84
C PRO A 97 3.42 -11.62 -8.59
N VAL A 98 3.09 -10.37 -8.90
CA VAL A 98 3.98 -9.38 -9.50
C VAL A 98 3.91 -8.07 -8.72
N ALA A 99 5.01 -7.35 -8.65
CA ALA A 99 5.05 -6.02 -8.06
C ALA A 99 4.91 -4.94 -9.13
N ILE A 100 4.04 -3.98 -8.90
CA ILE A 100 3.87 -2.80 -9.75
C ILE A 100 4.29 -1.56 -8.95
N ASP A 101 5.23 -0.80 -9.48
CA ASP A 101 5.65 0.47 -8.87
C ASP A 101 4.74 1.61 -9.36
N MET A 102 4.40 2.50 -8.41
CA MET A 102 3.69 3.76 -8.63
C MET A 102 4.71 4.90 -8.50
N PRO A 103 5.30 5.35 -9.62
CA PRO A 103 6.33 6.40 -9.56
C PRO A 103 5.70 7.75 -9.17
N THR A 104 6.54 8.68 -8.72
CA THR A 104 6.12 10.06 -8.52
C THR A 104 5.57 10.65 -9.81
N MET A 105 4.57 11.53 -9.69
CA MET A 105 3.88 12.17 -10.82
C MET A 105 3.14 11.20 -11.76
N TRP A 106 2.74 10.02 -11.23
CA TRP A 106 1.83 9.11 -11.91
C TRP A 106 0.58 8.93 -11.08
N THR A 107 -0.57 9.36 -11.62
CA THR A 107 -1.85 9.02 -11.00
C THR A 107 -2.12 7.54 -11.16
N HIS A 108 -2.69 6.93 -10.16
CA HIS A 108 -2.92 5.49 -10.14
C HIS A 108 -4.19 5.12 -9.38
N ASN A 109 -4.74 4.00 -9.75
CA ASN A 109 -5.83 3.35 -9.04
C ASN A 109 -5.68 1.83 -9.09
N ILE A 110 -6.47 1.14 -8.26
CA ILE A 110 -6.61 -0.31 -8.26
C ILE A 110 -8.08 -0.68 -8.13
N GLU A 111 -8.56 -1.52 -9.02
CA GLU A 111 -9.92 -2.05 -9.05
C GLU A 111 -9.91 -3.53 -8.72
N ASN A 112 -10.80 -3.98 -7.85
CA ASN A 112 -11.07 -5.40 -7.69
C ASN A 112 -11.95 -5.90 -8.83
N THR A 113 -11.34 -6.60 -9.79
CA THR A 113 -12.03 -7.16 -10.98
C THR A 113 -12.49 -8.60 -10.77
N GLY A 114 -12.22 -9.17 -9.61
CA GLY A 114 -12.65 -10.51 -9.22
C GLY A 114 -14.02 -10.55 -8.52
N SER A 115 -14.45 -11.76 -8.16
CA SER A 115 -15.67 -12.02 -7.39
C SER A 115 -15.43 -12.16 -5.89
N GLU A 116 -14.17 -12.25 -5.46
CA GLU A 116 -13.76 -12.44 -4.08
C GLU A 116 -13.11 -11.16 -3.52
N ILE A 117 -12.87 -11.15 -2.22
CA ILE A 117 -12.12 -10.06 -1.57
C ILE A 117 -10.70 -9.99 -2.14
N LEU A 118 -10.33 -8.84 -2.68
CA LEU A 118 -8.97 -8.55 -3.09
C LEU A 118 -8.11 -8.24 -1.86
N LEU A 119 -6.96 -8.89 -1.73
CA LEU A 119 -5.95 -8.58 -0.72
C LEU A 119 -4.71 -8.00 -1.40
N THR A 120 -4.37 -6.76 -1.06
CA THR A 120 -3.23 -6.04 -1.63
C THR A 120 -2.26 -5.62 -0.53
N ASN A 121 -0.97 -5.87 -0.73
CA ASN A 121 0.11 -5.31 0.07
C ASN A 121 0.65 -4.05 -0.59
N PHE A 122 1.01 -3.07 0.23
CA PHE A 122 1.63 -1.81 -0.19
C PHE A 122 2.94 -1.60 0.56
N TRP A 123 3.93 -1.15 -0.17
CA TRP A 123 5.14 -0.57 0.39
C TRP A 123 5.31 0.85 -0.12
N THR A 124 5.77 1.76 0.75
CA THR A 124 6.15 3.12 0.38
C THR A 124 7.55 3.42 0.91
N ASP A 125 8.32 4.21 0.19
CA ASP A 125 9.66 4.63 0.60
C ASP A 125 9.65 5.78 1.63
N ASP A 126 8.48 6.35 1.92
CA ASP A 126 8.29 7.38 2.93
C ASP A 126 7.07 7.07 3.82
N HIS A 127 7.06 7.62 5.03
CA HIS A 127 5.93 7.44 5.95
C HIS A 127 4.75 8.33 5.56
N PHE A 128 3.54 7.82 5.77
CA PHE A 128 2.36 8.66 5.73
C PHE A 128 2.38 9.64 6.92
N ASP A 129 2.32 10.94 6.60
CA ASP A 129 2.15 12.03 7.56
C ASP A 129 0.79 12.70 7.31
N PRO A 130 -0.17 12.63 8.24
CA PRO A 130 -1.49 13.25 8.06
C PRO A 130 -1.44 14.78 7.95
N ASN A 131 -0.38 15.42 8.44
CA ASN A 131 -0.18 16.87 8.32
C ASN A 131 0.46 17.28 6.99
N ASN A 132 1.08 16.32 6.27
CA ASN A 132 1.73 16.53 4.99
C ASN A 132 1.63 15.26 4.10
N PRO A 133 0.43 14.85 3.72
CA PRO A 133 0.14 13.51 3.24
C PRO A 133 0.74 13.17 1.86
N ASP A 134 1.18 14.16 1.08
CA ASP A 134 1.66 13.98 -0.30
C ASP A 134 0.72 13.10 -1.16
N THR A 135 -0.58 13.25 -0.96
CA THR A 135 -1.62 12.53 -1.71
C THR A 135 -2.50 13.55 -2.40
N ILE A 136 -2.37 13.65 -3.71
CA ILE A 136 -3.05 14.66 -4.52
C ILE A 136 -4.09 13.96 -5.39
N VAL A 137 -5.36 14.29 -5.19
CA VAL A 137 -6.48 13.67 -5.90
C VAL A 137 -6.39 14.01 -7.39
N GLU A 138 -6.41 12.98 -8.23
CA GLU A 138 -6.40 13.07 -9.68
C GLU A 138 -6.86 11.73 -10.27
N ALA A 139 -7.81 11.75 -11.18
CA ALA A 139 -8.27 10.53 -11.87
C ALA A 139 -7.21 10.00 -12.85
N VAL A 140 -7.21 8.68 -13.04
CA VAL A 140 -6.43 8.01 -14.09
C VAL A 140 -7.07 8.23 -15.44
#